data_effbaacff5e82755e1b1c2312df5e1bf
#
_entry.id   effbaacff5e82755e1b1c2312df5e1bf
#
_cell.length_a   1.000
_cell.length_b   1.000
_cell.length_c   1.000
_cell.angle_alpha   90.00
_cell.angle_beta   90.00
_cell.angle_gamma   90.00
#
_symmetry.space_group_name_H-M   'P 1'
#
loop_
_entity.id
_entity.type
_entity.pdbx_description
1 polymer ?
#
loop_
_entity_poly.entity_id
_entity_poly.type
_entity_poly.pdbx_seq_one_letter_code
_entity_poly.pdbx_strand_id
1 'polypeptide(L)'
;MKILIVEDEQDLRETIRTSLLKEMFVVETAADYFSALDKINDYDYDCILLDIMLPGGSGLDLLRELKRLRRSDSVLIISAKDSLDDKVDGLELGADDYLTKPFHLAELNARIKSLIRRRQAQGDVTVTFGNLTLYPDKRQAEVDGAPLQLNRKEYDLLYYFAVNPRRVINKMSLAESVWGDNIDQADSMDFIYSQVKNLRKKLKQAGANVELKAVYGFGYKLSEL
;
A
#
# COMPACT_ATOMS: atom_id res chain seq x y z
N MET A 1 -1.58 4.97 -2.61
CA MET A 1 -2.27 3.81 -2.00
C MET A 1 -1.79 2.57 -2.72
N LYS A 2 -1.34 1.57 -1.96
CA LYS A 2 -0.69 0.37 -2.48
C LYS A 2 -1.64 -0.83 -2.35
N ILE A 3 -1.83 -1.56 -3.43
CA ILE A 3 -2.73 -2.72 -3.49
C ILE A 3 -1.91 -3.94 -3.89
N LEU A 4 -2.11 -5.06 -3.19
CA LEU A 4 -1.62 -6.37 -3.60
C LEU A 4 -2.74 -7.15 -4.27
N ILE A 5 -2.48 -7.74 -5.43
CA ILE A 5 -3.37 -8.69 -6.11
C ILE A 5 -2.76 -10.08 -5.95
N VAL A 6 -3.47 -10.99 -5.31
CA VAL A 6 -3.10 -12.40 -5.17
C VAL A 6 -4.09 -13.22 -5.98
N GLU A 7 -3.67 -13.64 -7.17
CA GLU A 7 -4.52 -14.28 -8.19
C GLU A 7 -3.61 -15.14 -9.09
N ASP A 8 -3.91 -16.41 -9.28
CA ASP A 8 -3.09 -17.30 -10.07
C ASP A 8 -3.37 -17.18 -11.59
N GLU A 9 -4.63 -16.87 -11.97
CA GLU A 9 -5.00 -16.68 -13.37
C GLU A 9 -4.37 -15.40 -13.94
N GLN A 10 -3.41 -15.57 -14.83
CA GLN A 10 -2.60 -14.47 -15.36
C GLN A 10 -3.46 -13.39 -16.05
N ASP A 11 -4.40 -13.79 -16.91
CA ASP A 11 -5.22 -12.84 -17.68
C ASP A 11 -6.12 -12.01 -16.78
N LEU A 12 -6.71 -12.60 -15.76
CA LEU A 12 -7.53 -11.90 -14.78
C LEU A 12 -6.66 -10.97 -13.93
N ARG A 13 -5.51 -11.45 -13.45
CA ARG A 13 -4.55 -10.66 -12.66
C ARG A 13 -4.09 -9.40 -13.41
N GLU A 14 -3.69 -9.53 -14.69
CA GLU A 14 -3.27 -8.38 -15.51
C GLU A 14 -4.43 -7.44 -15.87
N THR A 15 -5.62 -7.98 -16.05
CA THR A 15 -6.83 -7.17 -16.29
C THR A 15 -7.16 -6.31 -15.07
N ILE A 16 -7.16 -6.88 -13.87
CA ILE A 16 -7.35 -6.15 -12.61
C ILE A 16 -6.24 -5.13 -12.42
N ARG A 17 -4.98 -5.55 -12.59
CA ARG A 17 -3.81 -4.67 -12.47
C ARG A 17 -3.94 -3.44 -13.35
N THR A 18 -4.23 -3.64 -14.63
CA THR A 18 -4.39 -2.54 -15.60
C THR A 18 -5.52 -1.57 -15.18
N SER A 19 -6.63 -2.12 -14.68
CA SER A 19 -7.76 -1.31 -14.20
C SER A 19 -7.35 -0.45 -12.99
N LEU A 20 -6.65 -1.02 -12.01
CA LEU A 20 -6.24 -0.31 -10.80
C LEU A 20 -5.12 0.72 -11.06
N LEU A 21 -4.23 0.46 -12.01
CA LEU A 21 -3.23 1.44 -12.44
C LEU A 21 -3.87 2.68 -13.07
N LYS A 22 -4.98 2.52 -13.86
CA LYS A 22 -5.75 3.66 -14.40
C LYS A 22 -6.39 4.50 -13.28
N GLU A 23 -6.77 3.86 -12.17
CA GLU A 23 -7.28 4.53 -10.96
C GLU A 23 -6.15 5.11 -10.09
N MET A 24 -4.93 5.08 -10.61
CA MET A 24 -3.75 5.67 -10.00
C MET A 24 -3.31 4.99 -8.68
N PHE A 25 -3.64 3.73 -8.46
CA PHE A 25 -3.06 2.93 -7.39
C PHE A 25 -1.63 2.46 -7.74
N VAL A 26 -0.82 2.20 -6.72
CA VAL A 26 0.40 1.39 -6.84
C VAL A 26 -0.04 -0.07 -6.69
N VAL A 27 0.29 -0.91 -7.66
CA VAL A 27 -0.20 -2.28 -7.70
C VAL A 27 0.97 -3.24 -7.75
N GLU A 28 0.97 -4.20 -6.83
CA GLU A 28 1.82 -5.37 -6.84
C GLU A 28 0.98 -6.62 -7.05
N THR A 29 1.61 -7.68 -7.56
CA THR A 29 0.94 -8.93 -7.88
C THR A 29 1.69 -10.13 -7.30
N ALA A 30 0.96 -11.18 -6.93
CA ALA A 30 1.48 -12.49 -6.58
C ALA A 30 0.61 -13.55 -7.27
N ALA A 31 1.25 -14.60 -7.79
CA ALA A 31 0.58 -15.65 -8.55
C ALA A 31 0.33 -16.94 -7.75
N ASP A 32 0.87 -17.02 -6.55
CA ASP A 32 0.82 -18.21 -5.70
C ASP A 32 0.91 -17.83 -4.21
N TYR A 33 0.68 -18.84 -3.36
CA TYR A 33 0.69 -18.69 -1.91
C TYR A 33 2.02 -18.16 -1.37
N PHE A 34 3.15 -18.70 -1.83
CA PHE A 34 4.46 -18.37 -1.25
C PHE A 34 4.90 -16.97 -1.62
N SER A 35 4.75 -16.58 -2.89
CA SER A 35 5.05 -15.21 -3.34
C SER A 35 4.16 -14.16 -2.67
N ALA A 36 2.90 -14.52 -2.37
CA ALA A 36 2.01 -13.66 -1.61
C ALA A 36 2.43 -13.54 -0.15
N LEU A 37 2.82 -14.66 0.48
CA LEU A 37 3.27 -14.69 1.87
C LEU A 37 4.53 -13.84 2.08
N ASP A 38 5.51 -13.94 1.19
CA ASP A 38 6.73 -13.12 1.23
C ASP A 38 6.38 -11.63 1.16
N LYS A 39 5.54 -11.23 0.19
CA LYS A 39 5.10 -9.84 0.05
C LYS A 39 4.30 -9.33 1.26
N ILE A 40 3.44 -10.15 1.82
CA ILE A 40 2.69 -9.83 3.04
C ILE A 40 3.62 -9.62 4.23
N ASN A 41 4.67 -10.43 4.37
CA ASN A 41 5.62 -10.30 5.46
C ASN A 41 6.49 -9.04 5.35
N ASP A 42 6.85 -8.65 4.12
CA ASP A 42 7.80 -7.58 3.86
C ASP A 42 7.16 -6.19 3.75
N TYR A 43 5.90 -6.11 3.33
CA TYR A 43 5.24 -4.84 2.99
C TYR A 43 3.85 -4.70 3.58
N ASP A 44 3.42 -3.44 3.79
CA ASP A 44 2.05 -3.06 4.13
C ASP A 44 1.27 -2.65 2.88
N TYR A 45 -0.01 -3.03 2.83
CA TYR A 45 -0.91 -2.68 1.74
C TYR A 45 -2.14 -1.95 2.26
N ASP A 46 -2.70 -1.04 1.45
CA ASP A 46 -3.98 -0.39 1.76
C ASP A 46 -5.15 -1.34 1.54
N CYS A 47 -5.00 -2.25 0.56
CA CYS A 47 -5.96 -3.31 0.28
C CYS A 47 -5.24 -4.52 -0.34
N ILE A 48 -5.66 -5.72 0.02
CA ILE A 48 -5.22 -6.98 -0.56
C ILE A 48 -6.44 -7.62 -1.24
N LEU A 49 -6.33 -7.85 -2.55
CA LEU A 49 -7.26 -8.69 -3.31
C LEU A 49 -6.76 -10.12 -3.22
N LEU A 50 -7.57 -11.02 -2.71
CA LEU A 50 -7.13 -12.34 -2.32
C LEU A 50 -8.03 -13.43 -2.93
N ASP A 51 -7.50 -14.21 -3.89
CA ASP A 51 -8.19 -15.44 -4.28
C ASP A 51 -8.02 -16.51 -3.20
N ILE A 52 -9.05 -17.31 -3.00
CA ILE A 52 -9.03 -18.45 -2.06
C ILE A 52 -8.20 -19.60 -2.64
N MET A 53 -8.32 -19.84 -3.94
CA MET A 53 -7.70 -20.99 -4.60
C MET A 53 -6.37 -20.58 -5.22
N LEU A 54 -5.28 -20.91 -4.55
CA LEU A 54 -3.92 -20.55 -4.99
C LEU A 54 -3.04 -21.79 -5.11
N PRO A 55 -2.15 -21.83 -6.08
CA PRO A 55 -1.08 -22.81 -6.10
C PRO A 55 -0.23 -22.73 -4.82
N GLY A 56 0.03 -23.88 -4.22
CA GLY A 56 0.88 -23.98 -3.03
C GLY A 56 0.20 -23.75 -1.68
N GLY A 57 -1.08 -23.33 -1.66
CA GLY A 57 -1.83 -23.12 -0.41
C GLY A 57 -3.19 -22.49 -0.61
N SER A 58 -3.81 -22.05 0.49
CA SER A 58 -5.14 -21.40 0.46
C SER A 58 -5.02 -19.91 0.80
N GLY A 59 -5.75 -19.06 0.06
CA GLY A 59 -5.88 -17.66 0.41
C GLY A 59 -6.46 -17.44 1.81
N LEU A 60 -7.30 -18.34 2.31
CA LEU A 60 -7.80 -18.28 3.69
C LEU A 60 -6.68 -18.47 4.72
N ASP A 61 -5.61 -19.22 4.40
CA ASP A 61 -4.45 -19.37 5.28
C ASP A 61 -3.62 -18.08 5.30
N LEU A 62 -3.49 -17.39 4.16
CA LEU A 62 -2.89 -16.04 4.09
C LEU A 62 -3.69 -15.03 4.93
N LEU A 63 -5.03 -15.11 4.87
CA LEU A 63 -5.90 -14.26 5.69
C LEU A 63 -5.68 -14.52 7.20
N ARG A 64 -5.61 -15.79 7.61
CA ARG A 64 -5.30 -16.15 9.01
C ARG A 64 -3.95 -15.60 9.44
N GLU A 65 -2.94 -15.68 8.59
CA GLU A 65 -1.61 -15.14 8.86
C GLU A 65 -1.63 -13.61 9.00
N LEU A 66 -2.32 -12.87 8.13
CA LEU A 66 -2.55 -11.42 8.26
C LEU A 66 -3.16 -11.06 9.62
N LYS A 67 -4.18 -11.82 10.05
CA LYS A 67 -4.83 -11.59 11.36
C LYS A 67 -3.92 -11.95 12.53
N ARG A 68 -3.13 -13.03 12.41
CA ARG A 68 -2.12 -13.40 13.43
C ARG A 68 -1.07 -12.30 13.60
N LEU A 69 -0.64 -11.69 12.51
CA LEU A 69 0.31 -10.57 12.51
C LEU A 69 -0.32 -9.24 12.96
N ARG A 70 -1.62 -9.23 13.28
CA ARG A 70 -2.40 -8.02 13.62
C ARG A 70 -2.26 -6.91 12.56
N ARG A 71 -2.20 -7.32 11.30
CA ARG A 71 -2.08 -6.41 10.17
C ARG A 71 -3.39 -5.65 9.98
N SER A 72 -3.26 -4.39 9.62
CA SER A 72 -4.40 -3.49 9.38
C SER A 72 -4.81 -3.41 7.90
N ASP A 73 -4.22 -4.25 7.04
CA ASP A 73 -4.54 -4.27 5.61
C ASP A 73 -6.01 -4.67 5.42
N SER A 74 -6.75 -3.93 4.60
CA SER A 74 -8.09 -4.35 4.22
C SER A 74 -8.00 -5.51 3.25
N VAL A 75 -8.79 -6.56 3.46
CA VAL A 75 -8.80 -7.75 2.61
C VAL A 75 -10.14 -7.89 1.90
N LEU A 76 -10.10 -7.88 0.56
CA LEU A 76 -11.22 -8.23 -0.32
C LEU A 76 -10.97 -9.63 -0.90
N ILE A 77 -11.76 -10.60 -0.49
CA ILE A 77 -11.72 -11.93 -1.11
C ILE A 77 -12.37 -11.85 -2.50
N ILE A 78 -11.72 -12.45 -3.49
CA ILE A 78 -12.25 -12.67 -4.83
C ILE A 78 -12.24 -14.18 -5.10
N SER A 79 -13.36 -14.81 -5.39
CA SER A 79 -13.40 -16.26 -5.53
C SER A 79 -14.53 -16.73 -6.44
N ALA A 80 -14.32 -17.87 -7.11
CA ALA A 80 -15.37 -18.60 -7.82
C ALA A 80 -16.36 -19.32 -6.88
N LYS A 81 -16.02 -19.43 -5.59
CA LYS A 81 -16.91 -19.99 -4.58
C LYS A 81 -18.01 -19.00 -4.26
N ASP A 82 -19.26 -19.38 -4.53
CA ASP A 82 -20.42 -18.51 -4.40
C ASP A 82 -21.41 -18.96 -3.32
N SER A 83 -21.15 -20.09 -2.65
CA SER A 83 -22.00 -20.57 -1.57
C SER A 83 -22.07 -19.57 -0.40
N LEU A 84 -23.20 -19.55 0.27
CA LEU A 84 -23.38 -18.69 1.45
C LEU A 84 -22.35 -19.02 2.53
N ASP A 85 -22.07 -20.31 2.74
CA ASP A 85 -21.15 -20.80 3.76
C ASP A 85 -19.72 -20.33 3.47
N ASP A 86 -19.23 -20.42 2.22
CA ASP A 86 -17.89 -19.93 1.86
C ASP A 86 -17.73 -18.43 2.09
N LYS A 87 -18.79 -17.64 1.84
CA LYS A 87 -18.79 -16.19 2.08
C LYS A 87 -18.76 -15.86 3.56
N VAL A 88 -19.59 -16.57 4.34
CA VAL A 88 -19.64 -16.40 5.80
C VAL A 88 -18.29 -16.77 6.41
N ASP A 89 -17.71 -17.92 6.06
CA ASP A 89 -16.41 -18.36 6.56
C ASP A 89 -15.30 -17.33 6.26
N GLY A 90 -15.24 -16.78 5.05
CA GLY A 90 -14.28 -15.78 4.67
C GLY A 90 -14.41 -14.49 5.48
N LEU A 91 -15.65 -14.02 5.70
CA LEU A 91 -15.92 -12.82 6.48
C LEU A 91 -15.69 -13.03 7.98
N GLU A 92 -16.06 -14.19 8.54
CA GLU A 92 -15.81 -14.56 9.95
C GLU A 92 -14.31 -14.69 10.26
N LEU A 93 -13.51 -15.15 9.30
CA LEU A 93 -12.05 -15.14 9.40
C LEU A 93 -11.45 -13.72 9.38
N GLY A 94 -12.27 -12.72 9.10
CA GLY A 94 -11.91 -11.31 9.18
C GLY A 94 -11.60 -10.64 7.83
N ALA A 95 -12.06 -11.18 6.70
CA ALA A 95 -12.08 -10.42 5.47
C ALA A 95 -13.04 -9.23 5.59
N ASP A 96 -12.71 -8.11 4.96
CA ASP A 96 -13.50 -6.87 5.04
C ASP A 96 -14.63 -6.83 4.00
N ASP A 97 -14.52 -7.61 2.92
CA ASP A 97 -15.57 -7.80 1.91
C ASP A 97 -15.29 -9.07 1.09
N TYR A 98 -16.28 -9.49 0.29
CA TYR A 98 -16.23 -10.67 -0.55
C TYR A 98 -16.87 -10.39 -1.91
N LEU A 99 -16.18 -10.76 -3.01
CA LEU A 99 -16.65 -10.59 -4.37
C LEU A 99 -16.57 -11.92 -5.14
N THR A 100 -17.71 -12.39 -5.66
CA THR A 100 -17.76 -13.63 -6.43
C THR A 100 -17.36 -13.41 -7.88
N LYS A 101 -16.58 -14.35 -8.43
CA LYS A 101 -16.32 -14.46 -9.87
C LYS A 101 -17.51 -15.13 -10.58
N PRO A 102 -17.93 -14.65 -11.79
CA PRO A 102 -17.40 -13.50 -12.51
C PRO A 102 -17.94 -12.17 -11.96
N PHE A 103 -17.14 -11.10 -12.05
CA PHE A 103 -17.50 -9.76 -11.61
C PHE A 103 -17.17 -8.69 -12.65
N HIS A 104 -17.77 -7.53 -12.53
CA HIS A 104 -17.40 -6.36 -13.33
C HIS A 104 -16.28 -5.56 -12.65
N LEU A 105 -15.29 -5.09 -13.43
CA LEU A 105 -14.18 -4.27 -12.91
C LEU A 105 -14.67 -3.00 -12.20
N ALA A 106 -15.79 -2.42 -12.68
CA ALA A 106 -16.39 -1.26 -12.01
C ALA A 106 -16.85 -1.58 -10.58
N GLU A 107 -17.41 -2.77 -10.35
CA GLU A 107 -17.82 -3.24 -9.02
C GLU A 107 -16.57 -3.46 -8.13
N LEU A 108 -15.56 -4.17 -8.64
CA LEU A 108 -14.30 -4.37 -7.94
C LEU A 108 -13.70 -3.04 -7.47
N ASN A 109 -13.56 -2.07 -8.40
CA ASN A 109 -13.01 -0.76 -8.11
C ASN A 109 -13.84 0.00 -7.05
N ALA A 110 -15.17 -0.07 -7.11
CA ALA A 110 -16.05 0.57 -6.14
C ALA A 110 -15.88 -0.04 -4.73
N ARG A 111 -15.74 -1.37 -4.63
CA ARG A 111 -15.52 -2.08 -3.36
C ARG A 111 -14.16 -1.72 -2.76
N ILE A 112 -13.09 -1.76 -3.54
CA ILE A 112 -11.74 -1.36 -3.11
C ILE A 112 -11.76 0.08 -2.56
N LYS A 113 -12.33 1.03 -3.32
CA LYS A 113 -12.46 2.42 -2.86
C LYS A 113 -13.28 2.54 -1.56
N SER A 114 -14.32 1.72 -1.41
CA SER A 114 -15.13 1.70 -0.19
C SER A 114 -14.36 1.16 1.01
N LEU A 115 -13.59 0.07 0.83
CA LEU A 115 -12.76 -0.51 1.88
C LEU A 115 -11.70 0.47 2.35
N ILE A 116 -10.95 1.05 1.41
CA ILE A 116 -9.93 2.04 1.71
C ILE A 116 -10.55 3.24 2.45
N ARG A 117 -11.71 3.74 2.01
CA ARG A 117 -12.42 4.83 2.68
C ARG A 117 -12.90 4.45 4.08
N ARG A 118 -13.43 3.22 4.31
CA ARG A 118 -13.86 2.77 5.65
C ARG A 118 -12.69 2.69 6.61
N ARG A 119 -11.55 2.17 6.16
CA ARG A 119 -10.32 2.14 6.95
C ARG A 119 -9.90 3.56 7.36
N GLN A 120 -10.06 4.51 6.46
CA GLN A 120 -9.80 5.94 6.70
C GLN A 120 -10.85 6.58 7.61
N ALA A 121 -12.14 6.21 7.48
CA ALA A 121 -13.26 6.79 8.25
C ALA A 121 -13.38 6.24 9.69
N GLN A 122 -12.63 5.22 10.07
CA GLN A 122 -12.52 4.79 11.47
C GLN A 122 -11.66 5.74 12.34
N GLY A 123 -11.23 6.83 11.79
CA GLY A 123 -10.67 8.05 12.34
C GLY A 123 -10.25 8.91 11.16
N ASP A 124 -10.32 10.23 11.29
CA ASP A 124 -9.48 11.14 10.50
C ASP A 124 -8.03 10.70 10.75
N VAL A 125 -7.54 9.73 9.99
CA VAL A 125 -6.18 9.21 10.15
C VAL A 125 -5.24 10.26 9.57
N THR A 126 -5.10 11.32 10.33
CA THR A 126 -3.96 12.20 10.14
C THR A 126 -2.73 11.47 10.67
N VAL A 127 -1.72 11.33 9.86
CA VAL A 127 -0.41 10.87 10.31
C VAL A 127 0.38 12.08 10.75
N THR A 128 0.66 12.18 12.04
CA THR A 128 1.47 13.28 12.58
C THR A 128 2.87 12.80 12.95
N PHE A 129 3.88 13.57 12.56
CA PHE A 129 5.26 13.33 12.97
C PHE A 129 6.00 14.67 13.08
N GLY A 130 6.43 15.02 14.30
CA GLY A 130 6.90 16.36 14.60
C GLY A 130 5.79 17.39 14.37
N ASN A 131 6.07 18.45 13.60
CA ASN A 131 5.08 19.43 13.19
C ASN A 131 4.45 19.18 11.81
N LEU A 132 4.68 17.99 11.25
CA LEU A 132 4.01 17.53 10.04
C LEU A 132 2.65 16.91 10.36
N THR A 133 1.65 17.21 9.53
CA THR A 133 0.36 16.54 9.50
C THR A 133 0.09 16.09 8.07
N LEU A 134 -0.13 14.80 7.86
CA LEU A 134 -0.48 14.24 6.56
C LEU A 134 -1.94 13.77 6.58
N TYR A 135 -2.65 14.07 5.51
CA TYR A 135 -4.04 13.68 5.27
C TYR A 135 -4.07 12.66 4.12
N PRO A 136 -4.05 11.35 4.44
CA PRO A 136 -3.96 10.29 3.42
C PRO A 136 -5.07 10.34 2.38
N ASP A 137 -6.29 10.65 2.81
CA ASP A 137 -7.49 10.72 1.97
C ASP A 137 -7.39 11.79 0.89
N LYS A 138 -6.85 12.94 1.27
CA LYS A 138 -6.72 14.12 0.40
C LYS A 138 -5.37 14.15 -0.31
N ARG A 139 -4.43 13.27 0.08
CA ARG A 139 -3.01 13.32 -0.33
C ARG A 139 -2.40 14.70 -0.13
N GLN A 140 -2.72 15.29 1.01
CA GLN A 140 -2.24 16.60 1.42
C GLN A 140 -1.33 16.47 2.63
N ALA A 141 -0.41 17.40 2.75
CA ALA A 141 0.47 17.53 3.91
C ALA A 141 0.52 18.99 4.35
N GLU A 142 0.68 19.19 5.64
CA GLU A 142 0.82 20.50 6.28
C GLU A 142 2.01 20.50 7.23
N VAL A 143 2.60 21.67 7.41
CA VAL A 143 3.61 21.95 8.42
C VAL A 143 3.07 23.08 9.28
N ASP A 144 2.86 22.84 10.57
CA ASP A 144 2.22 23.80 11.51
C ASP A 144 0.88 24.35 10.98
N GLY A 145 0.07 23.50 10.30
CA GLY A 145 -1.20 23.89 9.70
C GLY A 145 -1.10 24.64 8.36
N ALA A 146 0.10 24.93 7.87
CA ALA A 146 0.32 25.55 6.56
C ALA A 146 0.50 24.47 5.47
N PRO A 147 -0.21 24.56 4.32
CA PRO A 147 -0.14 23.55 3.27
C PRO A 147 1.27 23.37 2.70
N LEU A 148 1.77 22.15 2.65
CA LEU A 148 3.02 21.76 2.02
C LEU A 148 2.77 21.26 0.60
N GLN A 149 3.24 22.02 -0.40
CA GLN A 149 3.03 21.70 -1.81
C GLN A 149 3.95 20.56 -2.26
N LEU A 150 3.39 19.35 -2.38
CA LEU A 150 4.07 18.15 -2.83
C LEU A 150 3.50 17.64 -4.14
N ASN A 151 4.36 17.09 -5.00
CA ASN A 151 3.86 16.23 -6.07
C ASN A 151 3.48 14.86 -5.51
N ARG A 152 2.83 14.03 -6.32
CA ARG A 152 2.33 12.72 -5.89
C ARG A 152 3.42 11.84 -5.29
N LYS A 153 4.58 11.72 -5.94
CA LYS A 153 5.68 10.86 -5.49
C LYS A 153 6.37 11.39 -4.25
N GLU A 154 6.48 12.70 -4.12
CA GLU A 154 6.97 13.34 -2.89
C GLU A 154 6.02 13.10 -1.72
N TYR A 155 4.69 13.16 -1.95
CA TYR A 155 3.71 12.84 -0.94
C TYR A 155 3.78 11.35 -0.52
N ASP A 156 3.79 10.43 -1.49
CA ASP A 156 3.86 8.99 -1.24
C ASP A 156 5.14 8.63 -0.46
N LEU A 157 6.28 9.24 -0.81
CA LEU A 157 7.53 9.11 -0.06
C LEU A 157 7.41 9.61 1.38
N LEU A 158 6.91 10.83 1.56
CA LEU A 158 6.76 11.44 2.88
C LEU A 158 5.82 10.61 3.76
N TYR A 159 4.69 10.17 3.19
CA TYR A 159 3.74 9.31 3.88
C TYR A 159 4.38 8.00 4.32
N TYR A 160 5.12 7.32 3.43
CA TYR A 160 5.80 6.06 3.76
C TYR A 160 6.79 6.21 4.90
N PHE A 161 7.55 7.31 4.93
CA PHE A 161 8.43 7.61 6.04
C PHE A 161 7.68 7.96 7.33
N ALA A 162 6.58 8.71 7.24
CA ALA A 162 5.82 9.15 8.40
C ALA A 162 5.09 8.00 9.12
N VAL A 163 4.65 6.97 8.37
CA VAL A 163 4.06 5.75 8.97
C VAL A 163 5.13 4.76 9.47
N ASN A 164 6.40 4.97 9.11
CA ASN A 164 7.55 4.20 9.60
C ASN A 164 8.58 5.11 10.30
N PRO A 165 8.18 5.85 11.34
CA PRO A 165 9.04 6.86 11.93
C PRO A 165 10.29 6.25 12.55
N ARG A 166 11.41 6.92 12.40
CA ARG A 166 12.71 6.54 12.97
C ARG A 166 13.31 5.23 12.42
N ARG A 167 12.59 4.49 11.58
CA ARG A 167 13.09 3.28 10.92
C ARG A 167 14.00 3.66 9.74
N VAL A 168 15.10 2.91 9.57
CA VAL A 168 15.92 3.01 8.35
C VAL A 168 15.26 2.18 7.25
N ILE A 169 14.91 2.84 6.17
CA ILE A 169 14.27 2.22 5.01
C ILE A 169 15.30 2.11 3.90
N ASN A 170 15.54 0.91 3.41
CA ASN A 170 16.48 0.71 2.32
C ASN A 170 15.91 1.26 1.00
N LYS A 171 16.80 1.51 0.03
CA LYS A 171 16.40 2.13 -1.24
C LYS A 171 15.47 1.26 -2.07
N MET A 172 15.67 -0.06 -2.04
CA MET A 172 14.83 -1.01 -2.77
C MET A 172 13.41 -1.00 -2.22
N SER A 173 13.24 -1.19 -0.90
CA SER A 173 11.93 -1.14 -0.24
C SER A 173 11.22 0.21 -0.46
N LEU A 174 11.98 1.32 -0.48
CA LEU A 174 11.43 2.64 -0.76
C LEU A 174 10.94 2.75 -2.20
N ALA A 175 11.72 2.23 -3.14
CA ALA A 175 11.38 2.21 -4.54
C ALA A 175 10.14 1.36 -4.80
N GLU A 176 10.10 0.15 -4.31
CA GLU A 176 8.95 -0.78 -4.44
C GLU A 176 7.69 -0.21 -3.80
N SER A 177 7.80 0.39 -2.60
CA SER A 177 6.65 0.96 -1.89
C SER A 177 6.00 2.14 -2.62
N VAL A 178 6.79 2.92 -3.38
CA VAL A 178 6.32 4.15 -4.02
C VAL A 178 6.10 3.98 -5.52
N TRP A 179 6.83 3.07 -6.19
CA TRP A 179 6.75 2.87 -7.64
C TRP A 179 6.19 1.50 -8.03
N GLY A 180 6.13 0.50 -7.11
CA GLY A 180 5.62 -0.84 -7.37
C GLY A 180 6.55 -1.68 -8.25
N ASP A 181 6.03 -2.75 -8.85
CA ASP A 181 6.78 -3.72 -9.65
C ASP A 181 7.42 -3.15 -10.95
N ASN A 182 7.16 -1.89 -11.29
CA ASN A 182 7.75 -1.25 -12.49
C ASN A 182 9.21 -0.82 -12.30
N ILE A 183 9.82 -1.13 -11.17
CA ILE A 183 11.20 -0.75 -10.83
C ILE A 183 12.23 -1.53 -11.64
N ASP A 184 11.92 -2.76 -12.02
CA ASP A 184 12.82 -3.63 -12.78
C ASP A 184 13.19 -3.08 -14.17
N GLN A 185 12.49 -2.03 -14.62
CA GLN A 185 12.75 -1.34 -15.89
C GLN A 185 13.61 -0.06 -15.72
N ALA A 186 14.00 0.29 -14.50
CA ALA A 186 14.79 1.49 -14.24
C ALA A 186 16.29 1.14 -14.22
N ASP A 187 17.04 1.63 -15.20
CA ASP A 187 18.49 1.44 -15.31
C ASP A 187 19.30 2.03 -14.13
N SER A 188 18.69 2.87 -13.29
CA SER A 188 19.32 3.43 -12.09
C SER A 188 18.31 3.86 -11.03
N MET A 189 18.73 3.90 -9.77
CA MET A 189 17.94 4.42 -8.64
C MET A 189 18.06 5.95 -8.46
N ASP A 190 18.54 6.67 -9.46
CA ASP A 190 18.81 8.12 -9.37
C ASP A 190 17.54 8.96 -9.23
N PHE A 191 16.41 8.45 -9.72
CA PHE A 191 15.10 9.09 -9.53
C PHE A 191 14.70 9.20 -8.06
N ILE A 192 15.06 8.21 -7.22
CA ILE A 192 14.80 8.26 -5.76
C ILE A 192 15.60 9.38 -5.12
N TYR A 193 16.88 9.49 -5.48
CA TYR A 193 17.73 10.57 -4.98
C TYR A 193 17.13 11.94 -5.30
N SER A 194 16.67 12.11 -6.54
CA SER A 194 16.06 13.36 -7.00
C SER A 194 14.79 13.71 -6.20
N GLN A 195 13.91 12.73 -5.98
CA GLN A 195 12.69 12.94 -5.20
C GLN A 195 13.00 13.21 -3.72
N VAL A 196 13.89 12.45 -3.09
CA VAL A 196 14.33 12.67 -1.71
C VAL A 196 14.98 14.05 -1.55
N LYS A 197 15.83 14.48 -2.50
CA LYS A 197 16.45 15.80 -2.50
C LYS A 197 15.39 16.92 -2.57
N ASN A 198 14.43 16.79 -3.47
CA ASN A 198 13.35 17.76 -3.62
C ASN A 198 12.49 17.83 -2.36
N LEU A 199 12.11 16.68 -1.82
CA LEU A 199 11.32 16.60 -0.59
C LEU A 199 12.06 17.25 0.60
N ARG A 200 13.34 16.97 0.79
CA ARG A 200 14.18 17.65 1.82
C ARG A 200 14.15 19.17 1.68
N LYS A 201 14.30 19.65 0.45
CA LYS A 201 14.28 21.10 0.19
C LYS A 201 12.94 21.71 0.59
N LYS A 202 11.83 21.06 0.23
CA LYS A 202 10.47 21.53 0.55
C LYS A 202 10.18 21.50 2.05
N LEU A 203 10.54 20.41 2.75
CA LEU A 203 10.41 20.32 4.21
C LEU A 203 11.17 21.44 4.91
N LYS A 204 12.43 21.67 4.53
CA LYS A 204 13.25 22.76 5.09
C LYS A 204 12.66 24.15 4.81
N GLN A 205 12.16 24.39 3.60
CA GLN A 205 11.54 25.66 3.22
C GLN A 205 10.24 25.93 3.96
N ALA A 206 9.49 24.88 4.30
CA ALA A 206 8.25 24.95 5.06
C ALA A 206 8.46 25.06 6.59
N GLY A 207 9.71 24.98 7.07
CA GLY A 207 9.99 25.03 8.50
C GLY A 207 9.66 23.74 9.24
N ALA A 208 9.67 22.60 8.55
CA ALA A 208 9.43 21.31 9.20
C ALA A 208 10.53 21.02 10.24
N ASN A 209 10.11 20.59 11.45
CA ASN A 209 11.03 20.16 12.51
C ASN A 209 11.47 18.70 12.37
N VAL A 210 11.36 18.19 11.16
CA VAL A 210 11.75 16.81 10.78
C VAL A 210 12.75 16.83 9.63
N GLU A 211 13.59 15.81 9.59
CA GLU A 211 14.60 15.67 8.56
C GLU A 211 14.64 14.24 8.01
N LEU A 212 14.74 14.14 6.68
CA LEU A 212 15.08 12.90 6.00
C LEU A 212 16.59 12.71 5.99
N LYS A 213 17.12 11.85 6.88
CA LYS A 213 18.56 11.55 6.98
C LYS A 213 18.94 10.40 6.07
N ALA A 214 20.05 10.54 5.34
CA ALA A 214 20.69 9.42 4.69
C ALA A 214 21.49 8.63 5.72
N VAL A 215 21.31 7.30 5.71
CA VAL A 215 22.13 6.36 6.48
C VAL A 215 23.04 5.66 5.48
N TYR A 216 24.32 5.99 5.53
CA TYR A 216 25.30 5.53 4.54
C TYR A 216 25.30 3.99 4.42
N GLY A 217 25.21 3.48 3.20
CA GLY A 217 25.16 2.05 2.91
C GLY A 217 23.79 1.37 3.14
N PHE A 218 22.85 2.02 3.85
CA PHE A 218 21.58 1.38 4.24
C PHE A 218 20.33 2.01 3.59
N GLY A 219 20.24 3.34 3.50
CA GLY A 219 19.06 4.00 2.95
C GLY A 219 18.76 5.35 3.58
N TYR A 220 17.48 5.57 3.92
CA TYR A 220 17.01 6.82 4.50
C TYR A 220 16.13 6.58 5.72
N LYS A 221 16.04 7.56 6.61
CA LYS A 221 15.06 7.59 7.70
C LYS A 221 14.52 8.99 7.93
N LEU A 222 13.28 9.09 8.37
CA LEU A 222 12.68 10.31 8.89
C LEU A 222 12.95 10.38 10.40
N SER A 223 13.46 11.52 10.86
CA SER A 223 13.70 11.79 12.28
C SER A 223 13.34 13.24 12.61
N GLU A 224 12.99 13.51 13.85
CA GLU A 224 12.89 14.87 14.36
C GLU A 224 14.28 15.51 14.43
N LEU A 225 14.33 16.83 14.28
CA LEU A 225 15.56 17.65 14.39
C LEU A 225 16.06 17.73 15.82
#